data_4ec2a30ddfb6a746b32dd672de7266a7
#
_entry.id   4ec2a30ddfb6a746b32dd672de7266a7
#
_cell.length_a   1.000
_cell.length_b   1.000
_cell.length_c   1.000
_cell.angle_alpha   90.00
_cell.angle_beta   90.00
_cell.angle_gamma   90.00
#
_symmetry.space_group_name_H-M   'P 1'
#
loop_
_entity.id
_entity.type
_entity.pdbx_description
1 polymer ?
#
loop_
_entity_poly.entity_id
_entity_poly.type
_entity_poly.pdbx_seq_one_letter_code
_entity_poly.pdbx_strand_id
1 'polypeptide(L)'
;MTQSFRTKRLVESALMIALSTVLSFIVLFKLPFGGSLTPCSMLPIILIAYRYGTKWGLATAFSFSLIQGIQGIAEGTFSAAALGVENGVFNGGFFSGSPLLAAFGIFLLDYIIAYTMLGFGGIYRNRIKSKPLALVCGILTAGLLRYVAHVISGAIFFGIWGEWFFTQEGFFAWGQTLVEVFPGKTLYVLYSLIYNLFFLLPEVGLNAVAGFFLAKAMPKFVKKQEIAQ
;
A
#
# COMPACT_ATOMS: atom_id res chain seq x y z
N MET A 1 24.88 -9.33 19.28
CA MET A 1 23.66 -8.51 19.50
C MET A 1 23.17 -8.81 20.90
N THR A 2 23.13 -7.84 21.82
CA THR A 2 22.68 -8.05 23.20
C THR A 2 21.19 -8.39 23.24
N GLN A 3 20.77 -9.22 24.21
CA GLN A 3 19.38 -9.62 24.41
C GLN A 3 18.46 -8.38 24.55
N SER A 4 18.91 -7.37 25.27
CA SER A 4 18.21 -6.08 25.45
C SER A 4 17.91 -5.38 24.12
N PHE A 5 18.83 -5.37 23.16
CA PHE A 5 18.62 -4.74 21.85
C PHE A 5 17.60 -5.50 21.00
N ARG A 6 17.62 -6.84 21.04
CA ARG A 6 16.64 -7.68 20.33
C ARG A 6 15.23 -7.43 20.86
N THR A 7 15.07 -7.45 22.18
CA THR A 7 13.78 -7.20 22.84
C THR A 7 13.25 -5.81 22.51
N LYS A 8 14.10 -4.77 22.62
CA LYS A 8 13.72 -3.40 22.28
C LYS A 8 13.20 -3.29 20.82
N ARG A 9 13.93 -3.88 19.88
CA ARG A 9 13.55 -3.85 18.45
C ARG A 9 12.22 -4.53 18.20
N LEU A 10 11.97 -5.69 18.84
CA LEU A 10 10.68 -6.41 18.73
C LEU A 10 9.52 -5.60 19.32
N VAL A 11 9.71 -5.04 20.52
CA VAL A 11 8.68 -4.22 21.19
C VAL A 11 8.35 -2.98 20.38
N GLU A 12 9.36 -2.24 19.90
CA GLU A 12 9.11 -1.08 19.05
C GLU A 12 8.40 -1.46 17.75
N SER A 13 8.77 -2.58 17.12
CA SER A 13 8.09 -3.04 15.91
C SER A 13 6.63 -3.41 16.18
N ALA A 14 6.35 -4.12 17.27
CA ALA A 14 4.99 -4.48 17.67
C ALA A 14 4.11 -3.24 17.94
N LEU A 15 4.65 -2.24 18.67
CA LEU A 15 3.95 -0.98 18.92
C LEU A 15 3.68 -0.20 17.63
N MET A 16 4.63 -0.18 16.69
CA MET A 16 4.43 0.51 15.40
C MET A 16 3.46 -0.23 14.48
N ILE A 17 3.42 -1.56 14.50
CA ILE A 17 2.38 -2.35 13.83
C ILE A 17 1.01 -2.02 14.42
N ALA A 18 0.87 -2.01 15.75
CA ALA A 18 -0.38 -1.66 16.40
C ALA A 18 -0.83 -0.23 16.05
N LEU A 19 0.08 0.74 16.08
CA LEU A 19 -0.21 2.12 15.71
C LEU A 19 -0.63 2.22 14.23
N SER A 20 0.08 1.57 13.32
CA SER A 20 -0.29 1.52 11.89
C SER A 20 -1.67 0.91 11.70
N THR A 21 -1.98 -0.17 12.42
CA THR A 21 -3.30 -0.82 12.38
C THR A 21 -4.40 0.11 12.85
N VAL A 22 -4.21 0.81 13.98
CA VAL A 22 -5.19 1.80 14.46
C VAL A 22 -5.39 2.92 13.45
N LEU A 23 -4.30 3.46 12.89
CA LEU A 23 -4.38 4.51 11.87
C LEU A 23 -5.05 4.03 10.58
N SER A 24 -4.93 2.76 10.21
CA SER A 24 -5.57 2.20 9.01
C SER A 24 -7.10 2.07 9.15
N PHE A 25 -7.64 2.00 10.36
CA PHE A 25 -9.08 2.04 10.61
C PHE A 25 -9.67 3.46 10.48
N ILE A 26 -8.84 4.50 10.55
CA ILE A 26 -9.28 5.88 10.36
C ILE A 26 -9.25 6.18 8.86
N VAL A 27 -10.40 6.11 8.21
CA VAL A 27 -10.52 6.35 6.77
C VAL A 27 -10.99 7.78 6.54
N LEU A 28 -10.15 8.59 5.87
CA LEU A 28 -10.48 9.98 5.50
C LEU A 28 -11.30 10.02 4.20
N PHE A 29 -11.02 9.09 3.29
CA PHE A 29 -11.71 8.96 2.02
C PHE A 29 -11.62 7.50 1.56
N LYS A 30 -12.73 6.97 1.03
CA LYS A 30 -12.81 5.60 0.52
C LYS A 30 -13.32 5.59 -0.91
N LEU A 31 -12.59 4.91 -1.78
CA LEU A 31 -13.02 4.60 -3.15
C LEU A 31 -13.83 3.30 -3.17
N PRO A 32 -14.71 3.11 -4.16
CA PRO A 32 -15.31 1.81 -4.43
C PRO A 32 -14.22 0.73 -4.59
N PHE A 33 -14.53 -0.51 -4.21
CA PHE A 33 -13.63 -1.67 -4.33
C PHE A 33 -12.37 -1.67 -3.44
N GLY A 34 -12.27 -0.79 -2.43
CA GLY A 34 -11.32 -0.93 -1.33
C GLY A 34 -10.21 0.10 -1.23
N GLY A 35 -9.96 0.92 -2.25
CA GLY A 35 -8.97 2.00 -2.15
C GLY A 35 -9.34 3.01 -1.06
N SER A 36 -8.47 3.25 -0.10
CA SER A 36 -8.73 4.17 1.01
C SER A 36 -7.55 5.07 1.33
N LEU A 37 -7.84 6.32 1.67
CA LEU A 37 -6.87 7.29 2.19
C LEU A 37 -6.93 7.28 3.72
N THR A 38 -5.79 7.02 4.34
CA THR A 38 -5.65 6.97 5.80
C THR A 38 -4.66 8.02 6.32
N PRO A 39 -4.80 8.49 7.57
CA PRO A 39 -3.89 9.48 8.16
C PRO A 39 -2.55 8.82 8.54
N CYS A 40 -1.62 8.71 7.58
CA CYS A 40 -0.26 8.26 7.81
C CYS A 40 -0.11 6.81 8.34
N SER A 41 -1.01 5.89 7.97
CA SER A 41 -0.94 4.49 8.42
C SER A 41 0.37 3.77 8.00
N MET A 42 1.00 4.20 6.90
CA MET A 42 2.26 3.63 6.42
C MET A 42 3.49 4.11 7.23
N LEU A 43 3.42 5.31 7.81
CA LEU A 43 4.58 5.98 8.40
C LEU A 43 5.23 5.18 9.54
N PRO A 44 4.50 4.59 10.51
CA PRO A 44 5.14 3.84 11.59
C PRO A 44 5.94 2.63 11.10
N ILE A 45 5.46 1.93 10.07
CA ILE A 45 6.18 0.78 9.47
C ILE A 45 7.46 1.25 8.76
N ILE A 46 7.36 2.33 7.99
CA ILE A 46 8.50 2.94 7.30
C ILE A 46 9.54 3.45 8.31
N LEU A 47 9.11 3.99 9.45
CA LEU A 47 10.01 4.40 10.53
C LEU A 47 10.80 3.23 11.11
N ILE A 48 10.20 2.06 11.30
CA ILE A 48 10.90 0.85 11.72
C ILE A 48 11.95 0.45 10.67
N ALA A 49 11.60 0.46 9.40
CA ALA A 49 12.53 0.19 8.30
C ALA A 49 13.70 1.19 8.30
N TYR A 50 13.43 2.47 8.52
CA TYR A 50 14.46 3.50 8.62
C TYR A 50 15.37 3.30 9.85
N ARG A 51 14.81 2.98 11.02
CA ARG A 51 15.55 2.82 12.28
C ARG A 51 16.42 1.57 12.28
N TYR A 52 15.88 0.44 11.86
CA TYR A 52 16.49 -0.88 11.99
C TYR A 52 17.02 -1.48 10.68
N GLY A 53 16.78 -0.80 9.57
CA GLY A 53 17.21 -1.21 8.22
C GLY A 53 16.18 -2.00 7.46
N THR A 54 16.38 -2.06 6.14
CA THR A 54 15.42 -2.63 5.17
C THR A 54 15.07 -4.09 5.46
N LYS A 55 16.02 -4.94 5.82
CA LYS A 55 15.75 -6.36 6.11
C LYS A 55 14.76 -6.53 7.28
N TRP A 56 14.94 -5.78 8.35
CA TRP A 56 14.02 -5.80 9.49
C TRP A 56 12.71 -5.10 9.16
N GLY A 57 12.78 -4.02 8.40
CA GLY A 57 11.62 -3.32 7.87
C GLY A 57 10.72 -4.22 7.05
N LEU A 58 11.27 -5.04 6.15
CA LEU A 58 10.51 -6.01 5.36
C LEU A 58 9.80 -7.06 6.24
N ALA A 59 10.50 -7.58 7.27
CA ALA A 59 9.86 -8.52 8.21
C ALA A 59 8.70 -7.88 8.98
N THR A 60 8.88 -6.63 9.47
CA THR A 60 7.83 -5.87 10.15
C THR A 60 6.67 -5.54 9.21
N ALA A 61 6.97 -5.10 8.00
CA ALA A 61 5.99 -4.78 6.96
C ALA A 61 5.20 -6.03 6.54
N PHE A 62 5.85 -7.18 6.41
CA PHE A 62 5.19 -8.46 6.17
C PHE A 62 4.22 -8.82 7.30
N SER A 63 4.62 -8.66 8.58
CA SER A 63 3.71 -8.90 9.70
C SER A 63 2.49 -7.95 9.66
N PHE A 64 2.70 -6.68 9.31
CA PHE A 64 1.63 -5.72 9.12
C PHE A 64 0.74 -6.07 7.92
N SER A 65 1.30 -6.59 6.83
CA SER A 65 0.55 -6.97 5.62
C SER A 65 -0.47 -8.08 5.90
N LEU A 66 -0.16 -9.01 6.79
CA LEU A 66 -1.12 -10.06 7.21
C LEU A 66 -2.34 -9.44 7.92
N ILE A 67 -2.11 -8.46 8.80
CA ILE A 67 -3.19 -7.73 9.48
C ILE A 67 -4.04 -6.97 8.47
N GLN A 68 -3.40 -6.30 7.51
CA GLN A 68 -4.11 -5.57 6.45
C GLN A 68 -4.92 -6.52 5.54
N GLY A 69 -4.41 -7.72 5.27
CA GLY A 69 -5.16 -8.74 4.53
C GLY A 69 -6.42 -9.19 5.28
N ILE A 70 -6.33 -9.41 6.59
CA ILE A 70 -7.49 -9.75 7.44
C ILE A 70 -8.49 -8.58 7.47
N GLN A 71 -7.99 -7.35 7.60
CA GLN A 71 -8.83 -6.15 7.55
C GLN A 71 -9.56 -6.03 6.19
N GLY A 72 -8.87 -6.25 5.07
CA GLY A 72 -9.47 -6.23 3.74
C GLY A 72 -10.57 -7.29 3.53
N ILE A 73 -10.40 -8.47 4.12
CA ILE A 73 -11.46 -9.49 4.16
C ILE A 73 -12.69 -8.95 4.92
N ALA A 74 -12.48 -8.39 6.10
CA ALA A 74 -13.55 -7.86 6.94
C ALA A 74 -14.25 -6.63 6.29
N GLU A 75 -13.54 -5.81 5.55
CA GLU A 75 -14.08 -4.63 4.84
C GLU A 75 -14.78 -4.95 3.51
N GLY A 76 -14.81 -6.22 3.10
CA GLY A 76 -15.53 -6.67 1.92
C GLY A 76 -14.81 -6.44 0.60
N THR A 77 -13.51 -6.20 0.57
CA THR A 77 -12.74 -6.10 -0.69
C THR A 77 -12.89 -7.37 -1.54
N PHE A 78 -12.95 -8.52 -0.89
CA PHE A 78 -13.18 -9.80 -1.55
C PHE A 78 -14.63 -9.99 -2.01
N SER A 79 -15.60 -9.31 -1.37
CA SER A 79 -16.99 -9.29 -1.83
C SER A 79 -17.12 -8.49 -3.13
N ALA A 80 -16.36 -7.41 -3.31
CA ALA A 80 -16.29 -6.69 -4.57
C ALA A 80 -15.70 -7.57 -5.69
N ALA A 81 -14.70 -8.39 -5.38
CA ALA A 81 -14.20 -9.41 -6.31
C ALA A 81 -15.26 -10.46 -6.63
N ALA A 82 -16.12 -10.84 -5.67
CA ALA A 82 -17.21 -11.79 -5.92
C ALA A 82 -18.24 -11.28 -6.94
N LEU A 83 -18.40 -9.97 -7.12
CA LEU A 83 -19.23 -9.38 -8.17
C LEU A 83 -18.73 -9.66 -9.59
N GLY A 84 -17.44 -10.02 -9.74
CA GLY A 84 -16.87 -10.48 -11.01
C GLY A 84 -17.09 -11.98 -11.29
N VAL A 85 -17.86 -12.68 -10.47
CA VAL A 85 -18.18 -14.11 -10.66
C VAL A 85 -19.47 -14.29 -11.44
N GLU A 86 -19.36 -14.90 -12.61
CA GLU A 86 -20.50 -15.26 -13.46
C GLU A 86 -20.43 -16.75 -13.77
N ASN A 87 -21.53 -17.48 -13.60
CA ASN A 87 -21.60 -18.93 -13.82
C ASN A 87 -20.49 -19.74 -13.08
N GLY A 88 -20.10 -19.28 -11.89
CA GLY A 88 -19.05 -19.93 -11.09
C GLY A 88 -17.62 -19.64 -11.54
N VAL A 89 -17.43 -18.79 -12.55
CA VAL A 89 -16.11 -18.37 -13.04
C VAL A 89 -15.90 -16.89 -12.69
N PHE A 90 -14.76 -16.59 -12.08
CA PHE A 90 -14.34 -15.22 -11.87
C PHE A 90 -13.74 -14.64 -13.15
N ASN A 91 -14.20 -13.44 -13.53
CA ASN A 91 -13.65 -12.67 -14.63
C ASN A 91 -13.36 -11.24 -14.15
N GLY A 92 -12.11 -10.93 -13.86
CA GLY A 92 -11.69 -9.65 -13.28
C GLY A 92 -10.92 -8.73 -14.23
N GLY A 93 -10.62 -9.20 -15.42
CA GLY A 93 -9.83 -8.46 -16.40
C GLY A 93 -8.80 -9.35 -17.10
N PHE A 94 -7.54 -9.32 -16.68
CA PHE A 94 -6.53 -10.24 -17.24
C PHE A 94 -6.63 -11.65 -16.66
N PHE A 95 -7.31 -11.83 -15.54
CA PHE A 95 -7.54 -13.15 -14.96
C PHE A 95 -9.00 -13.56 -15.11
N SER A 96 -9.19 -14.78 -15.67
CA SER A 96 -10.47 -15.48 -15.69
C SER A 96 -10.24 -16.91 -15.21
N GLY A 97 -11.02 -17.37 -14.22
CA GLY A 97 -10.85 -18.72 -13.67
C GLY A 97 -11.54 -18.91 -12.32
N SER A 98 -10.93 -19.74 -11.47
CA SER A 98 -11.49 -20.07 -10.15
C SER A 98 -11.60 -18.83 -9.25
N PRO A 99 -12.77 -18.56 -8.64
CA PRO A 99 -12.94 -17.47 -7.66
C PRO A 99 -11.98 -17.59 -6.47
N LEU A 100 -11.68 -18.79 -6.02
CA LEU A 100 -10.74 -19.04 -4.93
C LEU A 100 -9.31 -18.62 -5.30
N LEU A 101 -8.90 -18.93 -6.53
CA LEU A 101 -7.57 -18.54 -7.02
C LEU A 101 -7.48 -17.03 -7.22
N ALA A 102 -8.56 -16.37 -7.67
CA ALA A 102 -8.66 -14.92 -7.76
C ALA A 102 -8.53 -14.27 -6.37
N ALA A 103 -9.28 -14.75 -5.38
CA ALA A 103 -9.20 -14.27 -4.01
C ALA A 103 -7.78 -14.43 -3.43
N PHE A 104 -7.13 -15.56 -3.66
CA PHE A 104 -5.75 -15.78 -3.25
C PHE A 104 -4.78 -14.80 -3.95
N GLY A 105 -4.96 -14.58 -5.25
CA GLY A 105 -4.14 -13.64 -6.02
C GLY A 105 -4.30 -12.19 -5.53
N ILE A 106 -5.52 -11.76 -5.25
CA ILE A 106 -5.83 -10.45 -4.66
C ILE A 106 -5.17 -10.34 -3.28
N PHE A 107 -5.36 -11.34 -2.41
CA PHE A 107 -4.72 -11.36 -1.10
C PHE A 107 -3.21 -11.22 -1.19
N LEU A 108 -2.59 -11.97 -2.09
CA LEU A 108 -1.14 -11.96 -2.29
C LEU A 108 -0.63 -10.61 -2.82
N LEU A 109 -1.25 -10.06 -3.88
CA LEU A 109 -0.77 -8.85 -4.54
C LEU A 109 -1.16 -7.57 -3.80
N ASP A 110 -2.43 -7.41 -3.42
CA ASP A 110 -2.92 -6.15 -2.82
C ASP A 110 -2.58 -6.02 -1.34
N TYR A 111 -2.36 -7.15 -0.64
CA TYR A 111 -2.04 -7.09 0.77
C TYR A 111 -0.61 -7.54 1.05
N ILE A 112 -0.26 -8.80 0.78
CA ILE A 112 1.04 -9.31 1.20
C ILE A 112 2.18 -8.58 0.49
N ILE A 113 2.17 -8.52 -0.83
CA ILE A 113 3.25 -7.88 -1.59
C ILE A 113 3.19 -6.37 -1.39
N ALA A 114 2.04 -5.73 -1.64
CA ALA A 114 1.91 -4.28 -1.60
C ALA A 114 2.33 -3.67 -0.25
N TYR A 115 1.86 -4.21 0.86
CA TYR A 115 2.23 -3.68 2.18
C TYR A 115 3.63 -4.08 2.63
N THR A 116 4.16 -5.24 2.19
CA THR A 116 5.55 -5.60 2.47
C THR A 116 6.54 -4.62 1.84
N MET A 117 6.18 -3.98 0.71
CA MET A 117 7.02 -2.95 0.07
C MET A 117 7.32 -1.76 1.00
N LEU A 118 6.52 -1.51 2.04
CA LEU A 118 6.81 -0.47 3.04
C LEU A 118 8.16 -0.67 3.74
N GLY A 119 8.64 -1.91 3.82
CA GLY A 119 9.95 -2.24 4.36
C GLY A 119 11.12 -1.63 3.59
N PHE A 120 10.93 -1.24 2.32
CA PHE A 120 11.95 -0.51 1.55
C PHE A 120 12.11 0.96 1.98
N GLY A 121 11.25 1.48 2.85
CA GLY A 121 11.38 2.83 3.39
C GLY A 121 12.69 3.11 4.12
N GLY A 122 13.45 2.08 4.51
CA GLY A 122 14.78 2.20 5.10
C GLY A 122 15.96 2.24 4.13
N ILE A 123 15.74 2.16 2.82
CA ILE A 123 16.82 1.96 1.82
C ILE A 123 17.84 3.11 1.77
N TYR A 124 17.40 4.35 2.05
CA TYR A 124 18.25 5.55 2.02
C TYR A 124 18.86 5.92 3.36
N ARG A 125 18.59 5.15 4.44
CA ARG A 125 19.06 5.45 5.81
C ARG A 125 20.57 5.70 5.92
N ASN A 126 21.38 5.05 5.11
CA ASN A 126 22.84 5.15 5.09
C ASN A 126 23.40 5.85 3.85
N ARG A 127 22.55 6.20 2.87
CA ARG A 127 22.94 6.80 1.60
C ARG A 127 22.79 8.32 1.61
N ILE A 128 21.79 8.85 2.32
CA ILE A 128 21.51 10.28 2.39
C ILE A 128 21.82 10.79 3.80
N LYS A 129 22.68 11.83 3.88
CA LYS A 129 23.12 12.42 5.16
C LYS A 129 22.00 13.12 5.91
N SER A 130 21.13 13.83 5.20
CA SER A 130 19.96 14.52 5.77
C SER A 130 18.89 13.50 6.16
N LYS A 131 18.63 13.35 7.48
CA LYS A 131 17.62 12.42 7.99
C LYS A 131 16.20 12.69 7.42
N PRO A 132 15.71 13.95 7.42
CA PRO A 132 14.40 14.23 6.82
C PRO A 132 14.33 13.82 5.35
N LEU A 133 15.35 14.17 4.56
CA LEU A 133 15.38 13.83 3.15
C LEU A 133 15.49 12.31 2.94
N ALA A 134 16.32 11.61 3.72
CA ALA A 134 16.45 10.15 3.63
C ALA A 134 15.12 9.44 3.94
N LEU A 135 14.37 9.94 4.93
CA LEU A 135 13.06 9.39 5.28
C LEU A 135 12.02 9.68 4.19
N VAL A 136 11.97 10.90 3.67
CA VAL A 136 11.05 11.27 2.58
C VAL A 136 11.33 10.44 1.33
N CYS A 137 12.58 10.32 0.90
CA CYS A 137 12.95 9.46 -0.23
C CYS A 137 12.56 7.99 0.00
N GLY A 138 12.70 7.50 1.25
CA GLY A 138 12.25 6.17 1.65
C GLY A 138 10.73 5.99 1.52
N ILE A 139 9.95 6.97 1.98
CA ILE A 139 8.49 7.00 1.88
C ILE A 139 8.06 6.98 0.41
N LEU A 140 8.66 7.84 -0.43
CA LEU A 140 8.34 7.90 -1.85
C LEU A 140 8.66 6.58 -2.56
N THR A 141 9.81 5.98 -2.27
CA THR A 141 10.19 4.68 -2.86
C THR A 141 9.27 3.55 -2.43
N ALA A 142 8.96 3.46 -1.13
CA ALA A 142 8.04 2.46 -0.60
C ALA A 142 6.62 2.63 -1.18
N GLY A 143 6.15 3.87 -1.27
CA GLY A 143 4.87 4.22 -1.89
C GLY A 143 4.81 3.86 -3.37
N LEU A 144 5.87 4.15 -4.13
CA LEU A 144 5.96 3.77 -5.55
C LEU A 144 5.93 2.25 -5.75
N LEU A 145 6.67 1.49 -4.95
CA LEU A 145 6.66 0.03 -5.03
C LEU A 145 5.30 -0.56 -4.66
N ARG A 146 4.64 0.01 -3.64
CA ARG A 146 3.26 -0.36 -3.29
C ARG A 146 2.30 -0.03 -4.42
N TYR A 147 2.43 1.15 -5.04
CA TYR A 147 1.62 1.56 -6.19
C TYR A 147 1.75 0.57 -7.36
N VAL A 148 2.98 0.16 -7.71
CA VAL A 148 3.20 -0.83 -8.77
C VAL A 148 2.51 -2.16 -8.47
N ALA A 149 2.58 -2.64 -7.22
CA ALA A 149 1.90 -3.87 -6.82
C ALA A 149 0.38 -3.76 -6.98
N HIS A 150 -0.23 -2.65 -6.52
CA HIS A 150 -1.66 -2.40 -6.68
C HIS A 150 -2.08 -2.22 -8.15
N VAL A 151 -1.24 -1.57 -8.97
CA VAL A 151 -1.53 -1.43 -10.42
C VAL A 151 -1.57 -2.79 -11.11
N ILE A 152 -0.62 -3.67 -10.79
CA ILE A 152 -0.60 -5.04 -11.33
C ILE A 152 -1.86 -5.80 -10.89
N SER A 153 -2.18 -5.79 -9.61
CA SER A 153 -3.36 -6.45 -9.06
C SER A 153 -4.66 -5.89 -9.65
N GLY A 154 -4.79 -4.57 -9.68
CA GLY A 154 -5.98 -3.90 -10.19
C GLY A 154 -6.26 -4.20 -11.67
N ALA A 155 -5.23 -4.23 -12.51
CA ALA A 155 -5.38 -4.62 -13.91
C ALA A 155 -5.80 -6.09 -14.06
N ILE A 156 -5.22 -6.99 -13.25
CA ILE A 156 -5.46 -8.43 -13.33
C ILE A 156 -6.86 -8.78 -12.80
N PHE A 157 -7.25 -8.25 -11.64
CA PHE A 157 -8.42 -8.72 -10.91
C PHE A 157 -9.61 -7.74 -10.91
N PHE A 158 -9.40 -6.48 -11.24
CA PHE A 158 -10.45 -5.43 -11.17
C PHE A 158 -10.61 -4.65 -12.47
N GLY A 159 -9.88 -5.02 -13.52
CA GLY A 159 -9.87 -4.30 -14.80
C GLY A 159 -11.25 -4.17 -15.47
N ILE A 160 -12.14 -5.16 -15.31
CA ILE A 160 -13.51 -5.13 -15.86
C ILE A 160 -14.33 -3.93 -15.37
N TRP A 161 -13.96 -3.35 -14.21
CA TRP A 161 -14.65 -2.19 -13.64
C TRP A 161 -14.20 -0.86 -14.26
N GLY A 162 -13.27 -0.89 -15.22
CA GLY A 162 -12.73 0.30 -15.86
C GLY A 162 -13.78 1.16 -16.56
N GLU A 163 -14.67 0.54 -17.34
CA GLU A 163 -15.74 1.25 -18.02
C GLU A 163 -16.70 1.91 -17.02
N TRP A 164 -17.18 1.13 -16.04
CA TRP A 164 -17.99 1.66 -14.96
C TRP A 164 -17.33 2.83 -14.24
N PHE A 165 -16.05 2.72 -13.92
CA PHE A 165 -15.31 3.74 -13.18
C PHE A 165 -15.24 5.06 -13.95
N PHE A 166 -14.88 5.03 -15.23
CA PHE A 166 -14.73 6.23 -16.04
C PHE A 166 -16.06 6.86 -16.47
N THR A 167 -17.17 6.13 -16.38
CA THR A 167 -18.52 6.68 -16.71
C THR A 167 -19.22 7.29 -15.51
N GLN A 168 -18.59 7.34 -14.32
CA GLN A 168 -19.16 8.02 -13.16
C GLN A 168 -19.19 9.55 -13.37
N GLU A 169 -20.15 10.23 -12.75
CA GLU A 169 -20.40 11.68 -12.92
C GLU A 169 -19.15 12.55 -12.69
N GLY A 170 -18.22 12.14 -11.81
CA GLY A 170 -16.98 12.86 -11.53
C GLY A 170 -15.99 12.95 -12.69
N PHE A 171 -16.12 12.11 -13.72
CA PHE A 171 -15.21 12.11 -14.88
C PHE A 171 -15.76 12.92 -16.08
N PHE A 172 -17.04 13.23 -16.11
CA PHE A 172 -17.67 13.97 -17.20
C PHE A 172 -17.37 13.36 -18.59
N ALA A 173 -17.34 14.21 -19.62
CA ALA A 173 -17.14 13.77 -21.00
C ALA A 173 -15.77 13.13 -21.26
N TRP A 174 -14.72 13.53 -20.55
CA TRP A 174 -13.38 12.97 -20.77
C TRP A 174 -13.26 11.50 -20.34
N GLY A 175 -14.06 11.06 -19.37
CA GLY A 175 -14.09 9.65 -18.96
C GLY A 175 -14.64 8.76 -20.07
N GLN A 176 -15.71 9.17 -20.74
CA GLN A 176 -16.23 8.47 -21.92
C GLN A 176 -15.21 8.41 -23.06
N THR A 177 -14.53 9.51 -23.34
CA THR A 177 -13.46 9.54 -24.34
C THR A 177 -12.37 8.49 -24.03
N LEU A 178 -12.00 8.30 -22.75
CA LEU A 178 -11.02 7.28 -22.38
C LEU A 178 -11.51 5.86 -22.68
N VAL A 179 -12.79 5.57 -22.42
CA VAL A 179 -13.39 4.26 -22.71
C VAL A 179 -13.40 3.98 -24.21
N GLU A 180 -13.74 4.99 -25.04
CA GLU A 180 -13.77 4.87 -26.49
C GLU A 180 -12.37 4.71 -27.11
N VAL A 181 -11.37 5.48 -26.63
CA VAL A 181 -10.01 5.49 -27.19
C VAL A 181 -9.21 4.26 -26.72
N PHE A 182 -9.45 3.76 -25.52
CA PHE A 182 -8.66 2.66 -24.91
C PHE A 182 -9.54 1.44 -24.57
N PRO A 183 -10.19 0.79 -25.54
CA PRO A 183 -11.09 -0.32 -25.25
C PRO A 183 -10.36 -1.58 -24.75
N GLY A 184 -11.08 -2.44 -24.03
CA GLY A 184 -10.63 -3.77 -23.64
C GLY A 184 -9.46 -3.76 -22.66
N LYS A 185 -8.44 -4.56 -22.91
CA LYS A 185 -7.32 -4.76 -21.98
C LYS A 185 -6.51 -3.49 -21.69
N THR A 186 -6.46 -2.57 -22.65
CA THR A 186 -5.78 -1.27 -22.44
C THR A 186 -6.53 -0.44 -21.40
N LEU A 187 -7.86 -0.49 -21.41
CA LEU A 187 -8.69 0.17 -20.40
C LEU A 187 -8.45 -0.40 -19.01
N TYR A 188 -8.22 -1.71 -18.87
CA TYR A 188 -7.94 -2.35 -17.58
C TYR A 188 -6.66 -1.80 -16.93
N VAL A 189 -5.62 -1.62 -17.74
CA VAL A 189 -4.35 -1.03 -17.25
C VAL A 189 -4.54 0.44 -16.90
N LEU A 190 -5.21 1.19 -17.78
CA LEU A 190 -5.47 2.62 -17.56
C LEU A 190 -6.32 2.85 -16.30
N TYR A 191 -7.39 2.06 -16.13
CA TYR A 191 -8.20 2.06 -14.93
C TYR A 191 -7.35 1.83 -13.68
N SER A 192 -6.55 0.79 -13.67
CA SER A 192 -5.76 0.45 -12.50
C SER A 192 -4.71 1.51 -12.17
N LEU A 193 -4.07 2.11 -13.18
CA LEU A 193 -3.14 3.23 -13.00
C LEU A 193 -3.85 4.42 -12.33
N ILE A 194 -4.96 4.87 -12.88
CA ILE A 194 -5.66 6.07 -12.41
C ILE A 194 -6.33 5.82 -11.06
N TYR A 195 -7.04 4.69 -10.91
CA TYR A 195 -7.70 4.32 -9.67
C TYR A 195 -6.74 4.31 -8.47
N ASN A 196 -5.61 3.61 -8.61
CA ASN A 196 -4.63 3.51 -7.52
C ASN A 196 -3.92 4.85 -7.25
N LEU A 197 -3.77 5.70 -8.25
CA LEU A 197 -3.20 7.03 -8.06
C LEU A 197 -4.07 7.92 -7.19
N PHE A 198 -5.40 7.83 -7.31
CA PHE A 198 -6.35 8.67 -6.57
C PHE A 198 -6.22 8.56 -5.05
N PHE A 199 -5.93 7.39 -4.52
CA PHE A 199 -5.77 7.25 -3.06
C PHE A 199 -4.31 7.17 -2.62
N LEU A 200 -3.43 6.53 -3.39
CA LEU A 200 -2.02 6.38 -2.99
C LEU A 200 -1.21 7.66 -3.12
N LEU A 201 -1.45 8.49 -4.13
CA LEU A 201 -0.72 9.74 -4.27
C LEU A 201 -0.92 10.67 -3.06
N PRO A 202 -2.17 11.00 -2.65
CA PRO A 202 -2.39 11.79 -1.44
C PRO A 202 -1.92 11.08 -0.16
N GLU A 203 -2.06 9.76 -0.05
CA GLU A 203 -1.58 9.01 1.11
C GLU A 203 -0.04 9.10 1.24
N VAL A 204 0.69 8.87 0.17
CA VAL A 204 2.16 9.00 0.15
C VAL A 204 2.58 10.45 0.41
N GLY A 205 1.87 11.42 -0.13
CA GLY A 205 2.09 12.85 0.12
C GLY A 205 1.94 13.20 1.61
N LEU A 206 0.85 12.78 2.24
CA LEU A 206 0.64 12.97 3.69
C LEU A 206 1.74 12.33 4.53
N ASN A 207 2.11 11.08 4.21
CA ASN A 207 3.21 10.39 4.89
C ASN A 207 4.55 11.11 4.70
N ALA A 208 4.84 11.64 3.51
CA ALA A 208 6.09 12.37 3.23
C ALA A 208 6.16 13.68 4.02
N VAL A 209 5.07 14.45 4.06
CA VAL A 209 4.98 15.68 4.85
C VAL A 209 5.12 15.38 6.34
N ALA A 210 4.35 14.43 6.86
CA ALA A 210 4.41 14.03 8.27
C ALA A 210 5.80 13.49 8.65
N GLY A 211 6.39 12.65 7.81
CA GLY A 211 7.73 12.09 8.01
C GLY A 211 8.82 13.17 8.03
N PHE A 212 8.72 14.17 7.15
CA PHE A 212 9.65 15.30 7.11
C PHE A 212 9.62 16.11 8.41
N PHE A 213 8.40 16.50 8.86
CA PHE A 213 8.25 17.27 10.09
C PHE A 213 8.62 16.45 11.32
N LEU A 214 8.26 15.17 11.38
CA LEU A 214 8.66 14.27 12.46
C LEU A 214 10.19 14.17 12.58
N ALA A 215 10.89 14.03 11.45
CA ALA A 215 12.34 13.95 11.45
C ALA A 215 13.02 15.25 11.88
N LYS A 216 12.41 16.41 11.61
CA LYS A 216 12.87 17.73 12.08
C LYS A 216 12.58 17.97 13.54
N ALA A 217 11.33 17.77 13.97
CA ALA A 217 10.86 18.09 15.31
C ALA A 217 11.37 17.08 16.36
N MET A 218 11.48 15.81 15.98
CA MET A 218 11.82 14.71 16.87
C MET A 218 13.04 13.89 16.37
N PRO A 219 14.22 14.49 16.22
CA PRO A 219 15.38 13.82 15.61
C PRO A 219 15.89 12.61 16.40
N LYS A 220 15.59 12.55 17.71
CA LYS A 220 15.89 11.37 18.55
C LYS A 220 14.99 10.18 18.21
N PHE A 221 13.72 10.43 17.87
CA PHE A 221 12.76 9.41 17.49
C PHE A 221 13.11 8.77 16.15
N VAL A 222 13.62 9.55 15.21
CA VAL A 222 14.09 9.10 13.89
C VAL A 222 15.57 8.67 13.88
N LYS A 223 16.18 8.48 15.07
CA LYS A 223 17.58 8.05 15.18
C LYS A 223 17.73 6.61 14.70
N LYS A 224 18.71 6.39 13.80
CA LYS A 224 19.13 5.04 13.41
C LYS A 224 19.59 4.25 14.63
N GLN A 225 19.22 2.99 14.68
CA GLN A 225 19.79 2.06 15.65
C GLN A 225 20.90 1.28 14.95
N GLU A 226 22.12 1.39 15.49
CA GLU A 226 23.24 0.61 15.00
C GLU A 226 23.10 -0.83 15.49
N ILE A 227 23.13 -1.75 14.54
CA ILE A 227 23.19 -3.17 14.84
C ILE A 227 24.64 -3.41 15.22
N ALA A 228 24.93 -3.55 16.53
CA ALA A 228 26.24 -4.04 16.96
C ALA A 228 26.50 -5.38 16.23
N GLN A 229 27.56 -5.40 15.45
CA GLN A 229 28.03 -6.58 14.73
C GLN A 229 28.45 -7.68 15.72
#